data_d6fed83af09922f3b369d1928a093538
#
_entry.id   d6fed83af09922f3b369d1928a093538
#
_cell.length_a   1.000
_cell.length_b   1.000
_cell.length_c   1.000
_cell.angle_alpha   90.00
_cell.angle_beta   90.00
_cell.angle_gamma   90.00
#
_symmetry.space_group_name_H-M   'P 1'
#
loop_
_entity.id
_entity.type
_entity.pdbx_description
1 polymer ?
#
loop_
_entity_poly.entity_id
_entity_poly.type
_entity_poly.pdbx_seq_one_letter_code
_entity_poly.pdbx_strand_id
1 'polypeptide(L)'
;MRVEWSQGSPYRYAWEGGGLRFVGQDRPAPVNYGLVEGLLNPADGEEVDAVYLGPPLSPGEEAEGLLLGMVALADGDHKLLLAQSPEGLDPQEAARLLAWFSPERRPTLLGPEEAGAWVKSLKERQDRRLGAFLGLAVGDALGAQVEGLPKGTFPEVREMKGGGPHRLPPGFWTDDTSQALCLAESLLQRGVDPKDQMDRYLRWSREG
;
A
#
# COMPACT_ATOMS: atom_id res chain seq x y z
N MET A 1 -5.71 -12.83 -3.93
CA MET A 1 -6.35 -11.59 -4.41
C MET A 1 -7.82 -11.61 -4.06
N ARG A 2 -8.45 -10.45 -3.93
CA ARG A 2 -9.90 -10.26 -3.75
C ARG A 2 -10.54 -9.92 -5.09
N VAL A 3 -11.57 -10.66 -5.50
CA VAL A 3 -12.24 -10.45 -6.79
C VAL A 3 -13.20 -9.26 -6.70
N GLU A 4 -13.12 -8.35 -7.67
CA GLU A 4 -14.00 -7.19 -7.80
C GLU A 4 -14.84 -7.26 -9.08
N TRP A 5 -14.35 -8.00 -10.06
CA TRP A 5 -15.00 -8.10 -11.36
C TRP A 5 -14.86 -9.52 -11.91
N SER A 6 -15.97 -10.22 -12.04
CA SER A 6 -16.01 -11.59 -12.55
C SER A 6 -15.75 -11.64 -14.04
N GLN A 7 -15.05 -12.67 -14.48
CA GLN A 7 -14.89 -12.97 -15.90
C GLN A 7 -16.27 -13.07 -16.60
N GLY A 8 -16.37 -12.41 -17.73
CA GLY A 8 -17.59 -12.39 -18.56
C GLY A 8 -18.70 -11.47 -18.04
N SER A 9 -18.56 -10.89 -16.86
CA SER A 9 -19.55 -9.97 -16.29
C SER A 9 -19.32 -8.53 -16.76
N PRO A 10 -20.38 -7.77 -17.07
CA PRO A 10 -20.30 -6.32 -17.27
C PRO A 10 -20.35 -5.54 -15.94
N TYR A 11 -20.65 -6.19 -14.81
CA TYR A 11 -20.84 -5.52 -13.51
C TYR A 11 -19.52 -5.45 -12.76
N ARG A 12 -19.12 -4.22 -12.40
CA ARG A 12 -17.90 -3.90 -11.69
C ARG A 12 -18.22 -3.49 -10.26
N TYR A 13 -17.43 -4.00 -9.33
CA TYR A 13 -17.47 -3.66 -7.90
C TYR A 13 -16.09 -3.14 -7.46
N ALA A 14 -16.04 -2.52 -6.29
CA ALA A 14 -14.82 -2.19 -5.57
C ALA A 14 -14.89 -2.81 -4.16
N TRP A 15 -13.77 -3.32 -3.66
CA TRP A 15 -13.65 -3.83 -2.31
C TRP A 15 -13.17 -2.71 -1.40
N GLU A 16 -14.05 -2.22 -0.52
CA GLU A 16 -13.76 -1.10 0.37
C GLU A 16 -14.31 -1.38 1.77
N GLY A 17 -13.51 -1.13 2.81
CA GLY A 17 -13.96 -1.25 4.20
C GLY A 17 -14.45 -2.64 4.61
N GLY A 18 -13.95 -3.70 3.96
CA GLY A 18 -14.37 -5.09 4.22
C GLY A 18 -15.67 -5.50 3.53
N GLY A 19 -16.13 -4.75 2.51
CA GLY A 19 -17.33 -5.06 1.76
C GLY A 19 -17.25 -4.66 0.29
N LEU A 20 -18.20 -5.16 -0.50
CA LEU A 20 -18.33 -4.82 -1.92
C LEU A 20 -19.22 -3.59 -2.13
N ARG A 21 -18.70 -2.62 -2.87
CA ARG A 21 -19.49 -1.49 -3.39
C ARG A 21 -19.65 -1.62 -4.90
N PHE A 22 -20.89 -1.54 -5.39
CA PHE A 22 -21.15 -1.50 -6.84
C PHE A 22 -20.62 -0.20 -7.44
N VAL A 23 -19.80 -0.32 -8.48
CA VAL A 23 -19.16 0.82 -9.17
C VAL A 23 -19.93 1.20 -10.44
N GLY A 24 -20.38 0.19 -11.20
CA GLY A 24 -21.08 0.45 -12.46
C GLY A 24 -21.02 -0.73 -13.42
N GLN A 25 -21.28 -0.43 -14.69
CA GLN A 25 -21.19 -1.38 -15.80
C GLN A 25 -20.13 -0.93 -16.80
N ASP A 26 -19.41 -1.89 -17.35
CA ASP A 26 -18.42 -1.70 -18.39
C ASP A 26 -18.48 -2.90 -19.37
N ARG A 27 -17.61 -2.91 -20.39
CA ARG A 27 -17.47 -4.08 -21.25
C ARG A 27 -17.07 -5.31 -20.41
N PRO A 28 -17.58 -6.51 -20.72
CA PRO A 28 -17.29 -7.72 -19.95
C PRO A 28 -15.79 -7.94 -19.77
N ALA A 29 -15.36 -8.24 -18.54
CA ALA A 29 -13.97 -8.55 -18.24
C ALA A 29 -13.56 -9.87 -18.91
N PRO A 30 -12.42 -9.96 -19.61
CA PRO A 30 -11.96 -11.19 -20.25
C PRO A 30 -11.48 -12.24 -19.25
N VAL A 31 -11.15 -11.82 -18.03
CA VAL A 31 -10.64 -12.62 -16.91
C VAL A 31 -11.24 -12.11 -15.60
N ASN A 32 -11.10 -12.85 -14.50
CA ASN A 32 -11.41 -12.29 -13.19
C ASN A 32 -10.42 -11.17 -12.87
N TYR A 33 -10.91 -10.08 -12.32
CA TYR A 33 -10.14 -8.90 -11.98
C TYR A 33 -10.39 -8.50 -10.53
N GLY A 34 -9.41 -7.97 -9.85
CA GLY A 34 -9.52 -7.51 -8.47
C GLY A 34 -8.18 -7.01 -7.95
N LEU A 35 -8.03 -6.95 -6.64
CA LEU A 35 -6.89 -6.37 -5.96
C LEU A 35 -6.13 -7.38 -5.07
N VAL A 36 -4.89 -7.06 -4.75
CA VAL A 36 -4.06 -7.79 -3.79
C VAL A 36 -4.00 -6.98 -2.50
N GLU A 37 -4.82 -7.39 -1.52
CA GLU A 37 -4.93 -6.69 -0.23
C GLU A 37 -3.57 -6.48 0.43
N GLY A 38 -3.33 -5.27 0.90
CA GLY A 38 -2.12 -4.88 1.62
C GLY A 38 -0.88 -4.66 0.75
N LEU A 39 -0.96 -4.78 -0.58
CA LEU A 39 0.13 -4.48 -1.50
C LEU A 39 -0.18 -3.18 -2.26
N LEU A 40 0.48 -2.08 -1.90
CA LEU A 40 0.20 -0.76 -2.46
C LEU A 40 0.96 -0.48 -3.75
N ASN A 41 0.26 0.05 -4.75
CA ASN A 41 0.81 0.52 -6.01
C ASN A 41 1.29 1.98 -5.84
N PRO A 42 2.58 2.28 -6.12
CA PRO A 42 3.09 3.65 -6.00
C PRO A 42 2.58 4.59 -7.10
N ALA A 43 1.96 4.10 -8.15
CA ALA A 43 1.45 4.91 -9.25
C ALA A 43 0.22 5.73 -8.85
N ASP A 44 -0.64 5.16 -7.99
CA ASP A 44 -1.90 5.79 -7.57
C ASP A 44 -2.11 5.78 -6.05
N GLY A 45 -1.35 4.96 -5.31
CA GLY A 45 -1.48 4.79 -3.86
C GLY A 45 -2.55 3.79 -3.43
N GLU A 46 -3.26 3.19 -4.39
CA GLU A 46 -4.26 2.15 -4.17
C GLU A 46 -3.60 0.77 -4.06
N GLU A 47 -4.38 -0.25 -3.74
CA GLU A 47 -3.88 -1.63 -3.73
C GLU A 47 -3.61 -2.12 -5.16
N VAL A 48 -2.57 -2.95 -5.29
CA VAL A 48 -2.17 -3.48 -6.60
C VAL A 48 -3.28 -4.34 -7.19
N ASP A 49 -3.72 -3.99 -8.36
CA ASP A 49 -4.65 -4.80 -9.13
C ASP A 49 -4.03 -6.10 -9.63
N ALA A 50 -4.86 -7.13 -9.74
CA ALA A 50 -4.49 -8.40 -10.32
C ALA A 50 -5.58 -8.93 -11.26
N VAL A 51 -5.16 -9.67 -12.26
CA VAL A 51 -6.00 -10.51 -13.11
C VAL A 51 -5.77 -11.98 -12.74
N TYR A 52 -6.84 -12.75 -12.70
CA TYR A 52 -6.77 -14.18 -12.34
C TYR A 52 -7.32 -15.05 -13.45
N LEU A 53 -6.47 -15.98 -13.90
CA LEU A 53 -6.80 -16.96 -14.93
C LEU A 53 -7.43 -18.19 -14.30
N GLY A 54 -8.62 -18.52 -14.73
CA GLY A 54 -9.37 -19.66 -14.22
C GLY A 54 -10.87 -19.51 -14.49
N PRO A 55 -11.70 -20.33 -13.86
CA PRO A 55 -13.15 -20.21 -13.99
C PRO A 55 -13.64 -18.86 -13.44
N PRO A 56 -14.83 -18.39 -13.86
CA PRO A 56 -15.45 -17.21 -13.28
C PRO A 56 -15.62 -17.34 -11.77
N LEU A 57 -15.15 -16.33 -11.02
CA LEU A 57 -15.26 -16.21 -9.57
C LEU A 57 -16.26 -15.11 -9.21
N SER A 58 -16.88 -15.21 -8.05
CA SER A 58 -17.84 -14.20 -7.58
C SER A 58 -17.13 -12.97 -7.06
N PRO A 59 -17.69 -11.74 -7.23
CA PRO A 59 -17.17 -10.57 -6.55
C PRO A 59 -17.14 -10.77 -5.02
N GLY A 60 -16.05 -10.36 -4.38
CA GLY A 60 -15.78 -10.56 -2.95
C GLY A 60 -15.10 -11.90 -2.63
N GLU A 61 -15.03 -12.83 -3.56
CA GLU A 61 -14.33 -14.11 -3.37
C GLU A 61 -12.81 -13.90 -3.29
N GLU A 62 -12.16 -14.68 -2.42
CA GLU A 62 -10.69 -14.73 -2.37
C GLU A 62 -10.17 -15.80 -3.33
N ALA A 63 -9.19 -15.42 -4.15
CA ALA A 63 -8.48 -16.32 -5.03
C ALA A 63 -7.00 -16.37 -4.68
N GLU A 64 -6.48 -17.57 -4.45
CA GLU A 64 -5.06 -17.84 -4.33
C GLU A 64 -4.52 -18.44 -5.63
N GLY A 65 -3.32 -18.06 -6.01
CA GLY A 65 -2.72 -18.54 -7.25
C GLY A 65 -1.22 -18.30 -7.34
N LEU A 66 -0.64 -18.92 -8.34
CA LEU A 66 0.75 -18.74 -8.73
C LEU A 66 0.91 -17.42 -9.47
N LEU A 67 1.98 -16.69 -9.21
CA LEU A 67 2.36 -15.49 -9.96
C LEU A 67 2.98 -15.93 -11.30
N LEU A 68 2.22 -15.76 -12.38
CA LEU A 68 2.67 -16.11 -13.73
C LEU A 68 3.35 -14.96 -14.47
N GLY A 69 3.15 -13.72 -13.99
CA GLY A 69 3.70 -12.54 -14.63
C GLY A 69 2.94 -11.28 -14.23
N MET A 70 2.99 -10.27 -15.10
CA MET A 70 2.20 -9.04 -14.96
C MET A 70 1.86 -8.44 -16.31
N VAL A 71 0.78 -7.69 -16.38
CA VAL A 71 0.51 -6.73 -17.45
C VAL A 71 1.17 -5.41 -17.04
N ALA A 72 2.28 -5.10 -17.70
CA ALA A 72 2.97 -3.82 -17.51
C ALA A 72 2.26 -2.74 -18.33
N LEU A 73 2.05 -1.58 -17.71
CA LEU A 73 1.36 -0.43 -18.28
C LEU A 73 2.24 0.81 -18.20
N ALA A 74 2.15 1.68 -19.20
CA ALA A 74 3.04 2.85 -19.33
C ALA A 74 2.87 3.90 -18.20
N ASP A 75 1.70 3.91 -17.55
CA ASP A 75 1.39 4.78 -16.41
C ASP A 75 1.91 4.24 -15.06
N GLY A 76 2.53 3.04 -15.07
CA GLY A 76 3.05 2.38 -13.87
C GLY A 76 2.02 1.62 -13.05
N ASP A 77 0.73 1.71 -13.40
CA ASP A 77 -0.34 0.98 -12.73
C ASP A 77 -0.45 -0.46 -13.26
N HIS A 78 0.58 -1.25 -12.99
CA HIS A 78 0.72 -2.63 -13.46
C HIS A 78 -0.29 -3.56 -12.78
N LYS A 79 -0.67 -4.65 -13.49
CA LYS A 79 -1.61 -5.65 -12.99
C LYS A 79 -0.90 -6.98 -12.86
N LEU A 80 -0.93 -7.61 -11.69
CA LEU A 80 -0.36 -8.95 -11.51
C LEU A 80 -1.17 -9.98 -12.27
N LEU A 81 -0.50 -10.98 -12.81
CA LEU A 81 -1.12 -12.11 -13.50
C LEU A 81 -1.01 -13.35 -12.62
N LEU A 82 -2.14 -13.80 -12.11
CA LEU A 82 -2.26 -14.95 -11.23
C LEU A 82 -3.03 -16.09 -11.91
N ALA A 83 -2.71 -17.33 -11.55
CA ALA A 83 -3.46 -18.50 -12.01
C ALA A 83 -3.39 -19.64 -11.00
N GLN A 84 -4.32 -20.58 -11.11
CA GLN A 84 -4.36 -21.80 -10.31
C GLN A 84 -3.28 -22.80 -10.71
N SER A 85 -2.90 -22.82 -12.00
CA SER A 85 -1.88 -23.70 -12.54
C SER A 85 -0.73 -22.91 -13.19
N PRO A 86 0.46 -23.53 -13.38
CA PRO A 86 1.59 -22.88 -14.03
C PRO A 86 1.42 -22.73 -15.57
N GLU A 87 0.35 -23.27 -16.11
CA GLU A 87 0.01 -23.11 -17.52
C GLU A 87 -0.36 -21.66 -17.79
N GLY A 88 0.46 -21.01 -18.59
CA GLY A 88 0.27 -19.59 -18.94
C GLY A 88 -0.90 -19.39 -19.90
N LEU A 89 -1.16 -18.12 -20.24
CA LEU A 89 -2.10 -17.76 -21.31
C LEU A 89 -1.63 -18.33 -22.67
N ASP A 90 -2.55 -18.86 -23.43
CA ASP A 90 -2.28 -19.08 -24.85
C ASP A 90 -2.13 -17.70 -25.57
N PRO A 91 -1.53 -17.67 -26.78
CA PRO A 91 -1.32 -16.40 -27.50
C PRO A 91 -2.62 -15.62 -27.81
N GLN A 92 -3.76 -16.29 -27.97
CA GLN A 92 -5.04 -15.64 -28.26
C GLN A 92 -5.64 -15.04 -26.97
N GLU A 93 -5.53 -15.75 -25.87
CA GLU A 93 -5.94 -15.27 -24.55
C GLU A 93 -5.09 -14.06 -24.12
N ALA A 94 -3.77 -14.14 -24.32
CA ALA A 94 -2.86 -13.04 -24.09
C ALA A 94 -3.23 -11.79 -24.91
N ALA A 95 -3.50 -11.96 -26.20
CA ALA A 95 -3.91 -10.88 -27.08
C ALA A 95 -5.25 -10.27 -26.64
N ARG A 96 -6.23 -11.08 -26.21
CA ARG A 96 -7.53 -10.61 -25.69
C ARG A 96 -7.37 -9.83 -24.39
N LEU A 97 -6.54 -10.32 -23.48
CA LEU A 97 -6.25 -9.64 -22.23
C LEU A 97 -5.60 -8.27 -22.48
N LEU A 98 -4.56 -8.21 -23.33
CA LEU A 98 -3.89 -6.94 -23.64
C LEU A 98 -4.82 -5.96 -24.35
N ALA A 99 -5.66 -6.43 -25.30
CA ALA A 99 -6.63 -5.59 -26.00
C ALA A 99 -7.75 -5.05 -25.09
N TRP A 100 -7.90 -5.58 -23.89
CA TRP A 100 -8.88 -5.07 -22.92
C TRP A 100 -8.42 -3.76 -22.26
N PHE A 101 -7.13 -3.55 -22.11
CA PHE A 101 -6.58 -2.27 -21.64
C PHE A 101 -6.57 -1.22 -22.75
N SER A 102 -6.64 0.05 -22.38
CA SER A 102 -6.52 1.15 -23.34
C SER A 102 -5.16 1.10 -24.06
N PRO A 103 -5.10 1.22 -25.39
CA PRO A 103 -3.85 1.23 -26.15
C PRO A 103 -2.87 2.34 -25.71
N GLU A 104 -3.37 3.46 -25.17
CA GLU A 104 -2.57 4.56 -24.65
C GLU A 104 -1.72 4.12 -23.46
N ARG A 105 -2.19 3.15 -22.67
CA ARG A 105 -1.45 2.54 -21.56
C ARG A 105 -0.35 1.59 -22.00
N ARG A 106 -0.24 1.27 -23.29
CA ARG A 106 0.77 0.39 -23.90
C ARG A 106 0.95 -0.93 -23.15
N PRO A 107 -0.12 -1.74 -23.01
CA PRO A 107 -0.07 -2.96 -22.24
C PRO A 107 0.94 -3.96 -22.82
N THR A 108 1.79 -4.54 -21.97
CA THR A 108 2.79 -5.55 -22.32
C THR A 108 2.80 -6.65 -21.29
N LEU A 109 2.88 -7.90 -21.68
CA LEU A 109 3.07 -9.02 -20.76
C LEU A 109 4.54 -9.16 -20.40
N LEU A 110 4.82 -9.22 -19.10
CA LEU A 110 6.11 -9.58 -18.53
C LEU A 110 6.01 -10.88 -17.75
N GLY A 111 7.10 -11.61 -17.66
CA GLY A 111 7.16 -12.92 -17.04
C GLY A 111 7.12 -12.90 -15.50
N PRO A 112 7.15 -14.11 -14.89
CA PRO A 112 7.09 -14.23 -13.42
C PRO A 112 8.32 -13.67 -12.71
N GLU A 113 9.48 -13.62 -13.37
CA GLU A 113 10.70 -13.06 -12.79
C GLU A 113 10.58 -11.53 -12.61
N GLU A 114 10.18 -10.81 -13.66
CA GLU A 114 9.98 -9.36 -13.62
C GLU A 114 8.83 -8.98 -12.64
N ALA A 115 7.74 -9.75 -12.70
CA ALA A 115 6.62 -9.54 -11.78
C ALA A 115 7.04 -9.76 -10.32
N GLY A 116 7.80 -10.82 -10.03
CA GLY A 116 8.34 -11.13 -8.70
C GLY A 116 9.29 -10.05 -8.21
N ALA A 117 10.18 -9.55 -9.07
CA ALA A 117 11.07 -8.44 -8.75
C ALA A 117 10.30 -7.16 -8.43
N TRP A 118 9.25 -6.86 -9.20
CA TRP A 118 8.39 -5.71 -8.93
C TRP A 118 7.67 -5.83 -7.60
N VAL A 119 6.99 -6.96 -7.32
CA VAL A 119 6.32 -7.22 -6.03
C VAL A 119 7.29 -7.09 -4.86
N LYS A 120 8.50 -7.64 -4.98
CA LYS A 120 9.55 -7.51 -3.97
C LYS A 120 9.89 -6.03 -3.72
N SER A 121 10.06 -5.25 -4.79
CA SER A 121 10.37 -3.81 -4.68
C SER A 121 9.27 -3.01 -3.98
N LEU A 122 7.99 -3.38 -4.19
CA LEU A 122 6.84 -2.77 -3.53
C LEU A 122 6.86 -3.06 -2.02
N LYS A 123 7.04 -4.33 -1.64
CA LYS A 123 7.15 -4.75 -0.22
C LYS A 123 8.30 -4.05 0.49
N GLU A 124 9.49 -4.04 -0.11
CA GLU A 124 10.64 -3.33 0.46
C GLU A 124 10.41 -1.82 0.61
N ARG A 125 9.63 -1.20 -0.29
CA ARG A 125 9.25 0.21 -0.19
C ARG A 125 8.27 0.44 0.96
N GLN A 126 7.27 -0.42 1.12
CA GLN A 126 6.33 -0.36 2.23
C GLN A 126 7.05 -0.57 3.57
N ASP A 127 7.91 -1.57 3.67
CA ASP A 127 8.72 -1.86 4.87
C ASP A 127 9.61 -0.67 5.24
N ARG A 128 10.27 -0.03 4.26
CA ARG A 128 11.08 1.17 4.52
C ARG A 128 10.26 2.36 5.03
N ARG A 129 9.07 2.58 4.47
CA ARG A 129 8.17 3.67 4.93
C ARG A 129 7.71 3.43 6.35
N LEU A 130 7.23 2.23 6.64
CA LEU A 130 6.80 1.82 7.98
C LEU A 130 7.97 1.87 8.97
N GLY A 131 9.13 1.32 8.57
CA GLY A 131 10.34 1.33 9.39
C GLY A 131 10.86 2.73 9.70
N ALA A 132 10.76 3.67 8.77
CA ALA A 132 11.14 5.06 9.01
C ALA A 132 10.22 5.72 10.05
N PHE A 133 8.91 5.51 9.96
CA PHE A 133 7.93 6.09 10.88
C PHE A 133 8.03 5.46 12.28
N LEU A 134 8.09 4.13 12.37
CA LEU A 134 8.27 3.43 13.63
C LEU A 134 9.65 3.72 14.25
N GLY A 135 10.69 3.81 13.42
CA GLY A 135 12.04 4.14 13.87
C GLY A 135 12.13 5.54 14.48
N LEU A 136 11.41 6.51 13.93
CA LEU A 136 11.26 7.85 14.53
C LEU A 136 10.62 7.74 15.92
N ALA A 137 9.48 7.06 16.05
CA ALA A 137 8.77 6.94 17.33
C ALA A 137 9.59 6.18 18.40
N VAL A 138 10.28 5.10 17.98
CA VAL A 138 11.19 4.35 18.86
C VAL A 138 12.38 5.20 19.28
N GLY A 139 12.98 5.94 18.33
CA GLY A 139 14.12 6.81 18.61
C GLY A 139 13.77 7.94 19.57
N ASP A 140 12.63 8.58 19.36
CA ASP A 140 12.08 9.63 20.22
C ASP A 140 11.80 9.09 21.64
N ALA A 141 11.06 7.99 21.79
CA ALA A 141 10.78 7.39 23.09
C ALA A 141 12.04 6.91 23.84
N LEU A 142 13.06 6.43 23.11
CA LEU A 142 14.36 6.10 23.71
C LEU A 142 15.11 7.37 24.13
N GLY A 143 15.09 8.42 23.32
CA GLY A 143 15.79 9.68 23.53
C GLY A 143 15.20 10.53 24.64
N ALA A 144 13.89 10.46 24.87
CA ALA A 144 13.15 11.33 25.80
C ALA A 144 13.77 11.41 27.21
N GLN A 145 14.33 10.31 27.72
CA GLN A 145 14.93 10.25 29.06
C GLN A 145 16.26 11.02 29.18
N VAL A 146 16.93 11.31 28.07
CA VAL A 146 18.23 12.01 28.02
C VAL A 146 18.18 13.30 27.24
N GLU A 147 16.99 13.73 26.87
CA GLU A 147 16.75 14.96 26.12
C GLU A 147 17.34 16.17 26.85
N GLY A 148 18.02 17.03 26.10
CA GLY A 148 18.71 18.22 26.63
C GLY A 148 20.02 17.93 27.35
N LEU A 149 20.41 16.68 27.60
CA LEU A 149 21.68 16.34 28.20
C LEU A 149 22.84 16.42 27.18
N PRO A 150 24.01 16.93 27.57
CA PRO A 150 25.18 16.97 26.69
C PRO A 150 25.62 15.58 26.29
N LYS A 151 26.02 15.40 25.02
CA LYS A 151 26.53 14.13 24.50
C LYS A 151 27.70 13.61 25.35
N GLY A 152 27.64 12.34 25.72
CA GLY A 152 28.69 11.68 26.53
C GLY A 152 28.57 11.88 28.04
N THR A 153 27.53 12.55 28.54
CA THR A 153 27.27 12.74 29.97
C THR A 153 26.33 11.69 30.56
N PHE A 154 25.76 10.82 29.73
CA PHE A 154 24.85 9.76 30.13
C PHE A 154 25.29 8.40 29.56
N PRO A 155 24.96 7.28 30.24
CA PRO A 155 25.25 5.94 29.74
C PRO A 155 24.47 5.62 28.47
N GLU A 156 24.88 4.59 27.74
CA GLU A 156 24.16 4.11 26.56
C GLU A 156 22.70 3.79 26.91
N VAL A 157 21.77 4.38 26.14
CA VAL A 157 20.34 4.17 26.31
C VAL A 157 19.91 2.94 25.51
N ARG A 158 19.39 1.93 26.20
CA ARG A 158 18.95 0.65 25.58
C ARG A 158 17.51 0.30 25.88
N GLU A 159 16.85 1.04 26.77
CA GLU A 159 15.50 0.77 27.25
C GLU A 159 14.70 2.08 27.34
N MET A 160 13.43 2.02 27.06
CA MET A 160 12.51 3.15 27.18
C MET A 160 12.05 3.33 28.64
N LYS A 161 12.90 3.84 29.51
CA LYS A 161 12.62 3.99 30.95
C LYS A 161 11.69 5.16 31.27
N GLY A 162 11.49 6.05 30.31
CA GLY A 162 10.80 7.30 30.54
C GLY A 162 11.61 8.28 31.40
N GLY A 163 10.96 9.28 31.96
CA GLY A 163 11.61 10.35 32.71
C GLY A 163 11.96 11.56 31.83
N GLY A 164 13.21 12.02 31.93
CA GLY A 164 13.68 13.21 31.21
C GLY A 164 13.03 14.50 31.66
N PRO A 165 13.21 15.60 30.91
CA PRO A 165 12.66 16.93 31.27
C PRO A 165 11.13 16.93 31.30
N HIS A 166 10.49 16.10 30.47
CA HIS A 166 9.02 15.98 30.37
C HIS A 166 8.42 14.99 31.38
N ARG A 167 9.24 14.24 32.14
CA ARG A 167 8.81 13.25 33.14
C ARG A 167 7.85 12.19 32.56
N LEU A 168 8.12 11.73 31.32
CA LEU A 168 7.26 10.82 30.62
C LEU A 168 7.23 9.41 31.24
N PRO A 169 6.11 8.70 31.18
CA PRO A 169 6.07 7.25 31.46
C PRO A 169 6.96 6.45 30.49
N PRO A 170 7.39 5.23 30.86
CA PRO A 170 8.14 4.36 29.97
C PRO A 170 7.40 4.10 28.66
N GLY A 171 8.11 4.21 27.53
CA GLY A 171 7.57 3.97 26.18
C GLY A 171 6.78 5.15 25.58
N PHE A 172 6.65 6.26 26.30
CA PHE A 172 6.05 7.47 25.75
C PHE A 172 7.07 8.27 24.93
N TRP A 173 6.58 8.95 23.93
CA TRP A 173 7.34 9.80 23.00
C TRP A 173 7.12 11.29 23.30
N THR A 174 7.87 12.15 22.62
CA THR A 174 7.82 13.62 22.77
C THR A 174 7.14 14.29 21.56
N ASP A 175 7.57 15.47 21.21
CA ASP A 175 7.01 16.27 20.12
C ASP A 175 7.39 15.74 18.72
N ASP A 176 8.54 15.10 18.56
CA ASP A 176 8.97 14.57 17.27
C ASP A 176 7.95 13.59 16.69
N THR A 177 7.52 12.61 17.47
CA THR A 177 6.50 11.64 17.06
C THR A 177 5.12 12.28 16.96
N SER A 178 4.76 13.15 17.92
CA SER A 178 3.47 13.83 17.92
C SER A 178 3.29 14.70 16.67
N GLN A 179 4.32 15.44 16.27
CA GLN A 179 4.30 16.26 15.06
C GLN A 179 4.33 15.42 13.79
N ALA A 180 5.08 14.31 13.79
CA ALA A 180 5.06 13.36 12.68
C ALA A 180 3.67 12.74 12.46
N LEU A 181 2.93 12.44 13.54
CA LEU A 181 1.53 11.98 13.47
C LEU A 181 0.61 13.06 12.89
N CYS A 182 0.74 14.32 13.32
CA CYS A 182 -0.01 15.43 12.76
C CYS A 182 0.21 15.57 11.24
N LEU A 183 1.47 15.46 10.80
CA LEU A 183 1.82 15.50 9.38
C LEU A 183 1.24 14.31 8.62
N ALA A 184 1.41 13.09 9.13
CA ALA A 184 0.92 11.87 8.50
C ALA A 184 -0.60 11.91 8.33
N GLU A 185 -1.33 12.32 9.36
CA GLU A 185 -2.79 12.44 9.31
C GLU A 185 -3.25 13.50 8.29
N SER A 186 -2.55 14.64 8.22
CA SER A 186 -2.82 15.66 7.20
C SER A 186 -2.62 15.11 5.78
N LEU A 187 -1.50 14.44 5.53
CA LEU A 187 -1.19 13.85 4.23
C LEU A 187 -2.22 12.79 3.81
N LEU A 188 -2.69 11.97 4.74
CA LEU A 188 -3.70 10.94 4.48
C LEU A 188 -5.08 11.52 4.17
N GLN A 189 -5.48 12.61 4.84
CA GLN A 189 -6.82 13.17 4.73
C GLN A 189 -6.94 14.28 3.68
N ARG A 190 -5.87 15.02 3.41
CA ARG A 190 -5.87 16.23 2.58
C ARG A 190 -4.77 16.26 1.51
N GLY A 191 -3.88 15.26 1.48
CA GLY A 191 -2.69 15.34 0.65
C GLY A 191 -1.74 16.43 1.13
N VAL A 192 -1.05 17.10 0.20
CA VAL A 192 -0.14 18.20 0.54
C VAL A 192 -0.93 19.49 0.71
N ASP A 193 -1.42 19.72 1.92
CA ASP A 193 -2.12 20.95 2.33
C ASP A 193 -1.39 21.64 3.48
N PRO A 194 -0.55 22.67 3.22
CA PRO A 194 0.22 23.37 4.25
C PRO A 194 -0.65 24.04 5.32
N LYS A 195 -1.89 24.44 4.96
CA LYS A 195 -2.79 25.05 5.93
C LYS A 195 -3.31 24.00 6.92
N ASP A 196 -3.77 22.85 6.46
CA ASP A 196 -4.23 21.76 7.32
C ASP A 196 -3.10 21.25 8.22
N GLN A 197 -1.88 21.12 7.68
CA GLN A 197 -0.68 20.75 8.46
C GLN A 197 -0.44 21.74 9.61
N MET A 198 -0.46 23.04 9.31
CA MET A 198 -0.26 24.08 10.33
C MET A 198 -1.39 24.09 11.37
N ASP A 199 -2.64 23.95 10.94
CA ASP A 199 -3.80 23.90 11.85
C ASP A 199 -3.69 22.70 12.83
N ARG A 200 -3.17 21.55 12.38
CA ARG A 200 -2.90 20.39 13.24
C ARG A 200 -1.76 20.63 14.23
N TYR A 201 -0.65 21.22 13.79
CA TYR A 201 0.45 21.60 14.69
C TYR A 201 0.01 22.62 15.74
N LEU A 202 -0.80 23.61 15.36
CA LEU A 202 -1.33 24.60 16.31
C LEU A 202 -2.32 23.96 17.30
N ARG A 203 -3.12 23.01 16.88
CA ARG A 203 -4.00 22.24 17.78
C ARG A 203 -3.15 21.43 18.75
N TRP A 204 -2.20 20.65 18.24
CA TRP A 204 -1.29 19.88 19.08
C TRP A 204 -0.56 20.76 20.12
N SER A 205 -0.03 21.91 19.73
CA SER A 205 0.67 22.81 20.66
C SER A 205 -0.19 23.38 21.79
N ARG A 206 -1.51 23.30 21.68
CA ARG A 206 -2.47 23.81 22.70
C ARG A 206 -3.08 22.71 23.56
N GLU A 207 -3.23 21.52 22.98
CA GLU A 207 -3.99 20.41 23.57
C GLU A 207 -3.11 19.20 23.91
N GLY A 208 -1.92 19.13 23.32
CA GLY A 208 -0.91 18.14 23.30
C GLY A 208 -0.17 17.54 24.02
#